data_707cb9845c6841487afcb841e02c3919
#
_entry.id   707cb9845c6841487afcb841e02c3919
#
_cell.length_a   1.000
_cell.length_b   1.000
_cell.length_c   1.000
_cell.angle_alpha   90.00
_cell.angle_beta   90.00
_cell.angle_gamma   90.00
#
_symmetry.space_group_name_H-M   'P 1'
#
loop_
_entity.id
_entity.type
_entity.pdbx_description
1 polymer ?
#
loop_
_entity_poly.entity_id
_entity_poly.type
_entity_poly.pdbx_seq_one_letter_code
_entity_poly.pdbx_strand_id
1 'polypeptide(L)'
;MPGFWGVFSKSKSFKTVELEELISTNVIKKRKNFEKGFIFQNSLNKFLNDKVFFEDDEIFICFEGLFFNHSDLRKEYSVNDNFYLIKKLFFESKNSFPSKIFGNYTGFIYDKKEDSIYLFTCQNGTKTLFYFYDEKEKFLVFGNSLRYIIEVLKNNGYDAELDADGAYCLITVGYMLGGRTLLKNVKKIKPATILKFNGNDIVETNFFKISSYPMGKKEEKIIVEELDNLFIEAVKAEYNKDIEYRYKHVATLSGGLDSRTNLLNAHRLGYKDVLCLCFSENDYLDEKISKKIASDFQDLYLFYSLNNGKYLMDIDNPVMANDGLIFYAGSSYMYEMFSLLDFNNYGLMHTGVAGNEVLYTSLKYNYHERPSLEKIERIFYSSKLINKVKHILDELTKMYETMEELAFYEKCVNGMYNAFRNIEHFTEFSSPSLYPPTLEYIMKIDPKLKYNAYVYRKWVLKKVPKIDYPWEHIAGAKVSGSDVEIFFRKARKKMATIFLGYRPSKNPWEKWRRDNPILMETLDKYFFDNIDLLKGDLKNDCVKLYTEGNLKEKTQPLTLLSFIKINELKVNT
;
A
#
# COMPACT_ATOMS: atom_id res chain seq x y z
N MET A 1 -7.08 -5.98 -11.42
CA MET A 1 -7.07 -4.74 -10.62
C MET A 1 -7.32 -3.57 -11.55
N PRO A 2 -8.12 -2.60 -11.16
CA PRO A 2 -8.27 -1.36 -11.94
C PRO A 2 -6.91 -0.70 -12.19
N GLY A 3 -6.74 -0.12 -13.37
CA GLY A 3 -5.49 0.50 -13.79
C GLY A 3 -5.31 0.43 -15.29
N PHE A 4 -4.09 0.59 -15.76
CA PHE A 4 -3.77 0.48 -17.18
C PHE A 4 -2.62 -0.51 -17.43
N TRP A 5 -2.52 -0.98 -18.67
CA TRP A 5 -1.40 -1.79 -19.16
C TRP A 5 -1.17 -1.54 -20.63
N GLY A 6 0.02 -1.86 -21.09
CA GLY A 6 0.35 -1.67 -22.49
C GLY A 6 1.71 -2.21 -22.89
N VAL A 7 1.98 -2.02 -24.17
CA VAL A 7 3.23 -2.36 -24.84
C VAL A 7 3.71 -1.16 -25.63
N PHE A 8 5.02 -0.99 -25.68
CA PHE A 8 5.66 -0.10 -26.63
C PHE A 8 6.93 -0.78 -27.20
N SER A 9 7.04 -0.83 -28.54
CA SER A 9 8.19 -1.40 -29.24
C SER A 9 8.41 -0.71 -30.56
N LYS A 10 9.67 -0.43 -30.90
CA LYS A 10 10.05 0.11 -32.21
C LYS A 10 10.46 -0.95 -33.22
N SER A 11 10.82 -2.12 -32.79
CA SER A 11 11.42 -3.15 -33.63
C SER A 11 10.59 -4.44 -33.70
N LYS A 12 9.92 -4.81 -32.62
CA LYS A 12 9.18 -6.07 -32.52
C LYS A 12 7.70 -5.87 -32.82
N SER A 13 7.14 -6.75 -33.66
CA SER A 13 5.69 -6.88 -33.77
C SER A 13 5.09 -7.41 -32.46
N PHE A 14 3.93 -6.94 -32.09
CA PHE A 14 3.25 -7.32 -30.85
C PHE A 14 1.78 -7.65 -31.10
N LYS A 15 1.26 -8.51 -30.23
CA LYS A 15 -0.17 -8.80 -30.14
C LYS A 15 -0.83 -7.90 -29.11
N THR A 16 -1.93 -7.30 -29.50
CA THR A 16 -2.79 -6.54 -28.58
C THR A 16 -3.52 -7.51 -27.67
N VAL A 17 -3.52 -7.27 -26.38
CA VAL A 17 -4.15 -8.11 -25.37
C VAL A 17 -5.14 -7.31 -24.56
N GLU A 18 -6.42 -7.60 -24.76
CA GLU A 18 -7.53 -7.06 -23.97
C GLU A 18 -7.86 -8.04 -22.84
N LEU A 19 -7.95 -7.54 -21.62
CA LEU A 19 -8.15 -8.36 -20.43
C LEU A 19 -9.39 -7.95 -19.68
N GLU A 20 -10.13 -8.94 -19.20
CA GLU A 20 -11.28 -8.73 -18.33
C GLU A 20 -10.85 -8.43 -16.89
N GLU A 21 -11.55 -7.50 -16.27
CA GLU A 21 -11.46 -7.30 -14.82
C GLU A 21 -12.24 -8.40 -14.11
N LEU A 22 -11.61 -9.09 -13.15
CA LEU A 22 -12.20 -10.27 -12.52
C LEU A 22 -12.89 -9.97 -11.19
N ILE A 23 -12.52 -8.89 -10.52
CA ILE A 23 -13.00 -8.57 -9.17
C ILE A 23 -13.93 -7.36 -9.22
N SER A 24 -13.47 -6.28 -9.86
CA SER A 24 -14.21 -5.02 -9.91
C SER A 24 -15.35 -5.11 -10.94
N THR A 25 -16.58 -4.86 -10.50
CA THR A 25 -17.78 -4.96 -11.36
C THR A 25 -18.14 -3.65 -12.06
N ASN A 26 -17.72 -2.51 -11.48
CA ASN A 26 -18.05 -1.18 -11.99
C ASN A 26 -16.81 -0.49 -12.57
N VAL A 27 -16.39 -0.91 -13.77
CA VAL A 27 -15.22 -0.39 -14.47
C VAL A 27 -15.56 0.21 -15.82
N ILE A 28 -14.82 1.25 -16.19
CA ILE A 28 -14.84 1.84 -17.53
C ILE A 28 -13.60 1.35 -18.27
N LYS A 29 -13.82 0.75 -19.45
CA LYS A 29 -12.77 0.26 -20.33
C LYS A 29 -12.46 1.27 -21.41
N LYS A 30 -11.19 1.58 -21.61
CA LYS A 30 -10.70 2.44 -22.69
C LYS A 30 -9.48 1.80 -23.33
N ARG A 31 -9.26 2.08 -24.61
CA ARG A 31 -8.09 1.61 -25.34
C ARG A 31 -7.59 2.64 -26.33
N LYS A 32 -6.29 2.63 -26.56
CA LYS A 32 -5.62 3.39 -27.62
C LYS A 32 -4.54 2.53 -28.25
N ASN A 33 -4.56 2.45 -29.58
CA ASN A 33 -3.48 1.84 -30.36
C ASN A 33 -2.63 2.95 -30.96
N PHE A 34 -1.34 2.75 -30.94
CA PHE A 34 -0.32 3.55 -31.59
C PHE A 34 0.38 2.70 -32.67
N GLU A 35 1.12 3.30 -33.57
CA GLU A 35 1.93 2.56 -34.52
C GLU A 35 2.91 1.61 -33.81
N LYS A 36 3.48 2.03 -32.68
CA LYS A 36 4.52 1.34 -31.93
C LYS A 36 4.05 0.71 -30.62
N GLY A 37 2.78 0.69 -30.35
CA GLY A 37 2.28 0.17 -29.07
C GLY A 37 0.78 0.23 -28.91
N PHE A 38 0.35 -0.15 -27.75
CA PHE A 38 -1.03 0.02 -27.29
C PHE A 38 -1.08 0.31 -25.80
N ILE A 39 -2.16 0.92 -25.37
CA ILE A 39 -2.53 1.04 -23.97
C ILE A 39 -4.01 0.71 -23.79
N PHE A 40 -4.31 -0.11 -22.78
CA PHE A 40 -5.64 -0.36 -22.26
C PHE A 40 -5.78 0.21 -20.86
N GLN A 41 -6.99 0.61 -20.51
CA GLN A 41 -7.35 1.07 -19.18
C GLN A 41 -8.64 0.38 -18.74
N ASN A 42 -8.61 -0.25 -17.57
CA ASN A 42 -9.78 -0.66 -16.79
C ASN A 42 -9.81 0.23 -15.55
N SER A 43 -10.62 1.26 -15.56
CA SER A 43 -10.69 2.25 -14.48
C SER A 43 -11.95 2.06 -13.67
N LEU A 44 -11.89 2.15 -12.35
CA LEU A 44 -13.12 2.25 -11.55
C LEU A 44 -13.96 3.43 -12.04
N ASN A 45 -15.27 3.23 -12.15
CA ASN A 45 -16.24 4.27 -12.49
C ASN A 45 -16.45 5.23 -11.29
N LYS A 46 -15.35 5.74 -10.74
CA LYS A 46 -15.30 6.64 -9.59
C LYS A 46 -14.21 7.68 -9.81
N PHE A 47 -14.41 8.88 -9.30
CA PHE A 47 -13.43 9.98 -9.37
C PHE A 47 -12.97 10.29 -10.81
N LEU A 48 -13.91 10.26 -11.77
CA LEU A 48 -13.59 10.31 -13.20
C LEU A 48 -12.97 11.64 -13.64
N ASN A 49 -13.33 12.75 -13.00
CA ASN A 49 -12.73 14.06 -13.33
C ASN A 49 -11.27 14.19 -12.91
N ASP A 50 -10.78 13.31 -12.00
CA ASP A 50 -9.36 13.25 -11.65
C ASP A 50 -8.55 12.53 -12.73
N LYS A 51 -9.18 11.59 -13.43
CA LYS A 51 -8.54 10.67 -14.37
C LYS A 51 -8.51 11.24 -15.78
N VAL A 52 -7.45 10.89 -16.52
CA VAL A 52 -7.30 11.31 -17.92
C VAL A 52 -7.04 10.09 -18.79
N PHE A 53 -7.70 10.02 -19.93
CA PHE A 53 -7.39 9.12 -21.04
C PHE A 53 -7.77 9.85 -22.32
N PHE A 54 -6.87 10.72 -22.79
CA PHE A 54 -7.14 11.64 -23.88
C PHE A 54 -5.88 11.99 -24.66
N GLU A 55 -6.04 12.43 -25.92
CA GLU A 55 -4.98 12.88 -26.79
C GLU A 55 -5.34 14.15 -27.57
N ASP A 56 -4.30 14.87 -27.97
CA ASP A 56 -4.35 15.87 -29.03
C ASP A 56 -3.24 15.60 -30.06
N ASP A 57 -2.90 16.58 -30.89
CA ASP A 57 -1.90 16.44 -31.96
C ASP A 57 -0.48 16.23 -31.41
N GLU A 58 -0.19 16.67 -30.17
CA GLU A 58 1.16 16.67 -29.59
C GLU A 58 1.39 15.49 -28.64
N ILE A 59 0.35 15.09 -27.86
CA ILE A 59 0.53 14.21 -26.72
C ILE A 59 -0.68 13.32 -26.49
N PHE A 60 -0.46 12.10 -25.99
CA PHE A 60 -1.49 11.27 -25.36
C PHE A 60 -1.18 11.14 -23.86
N ILE A 61 -2.18 11.25 -23.02
CA ILE A 61 -2.07 11.11 -21.55
C ILE A 61 -3.06 10.07 -21.04
N CYS A 62 -2.55 9.10 -20.27
CA CYS A 62 -3.32 8.26 -19.37
C CYS A 62 -2.88 8.56 -17.94
N PHE A 63 -3.80 9.03 -17.10
CA PHE A 63 -3.58 9.29 -15.68
C PHE A 63 -4.64 8.53 -14.90
N GLU A 64 -4.21 7.67 -13.98
CA GLU A 64 -5.09 6.80 -13.19
C GLU A 64 -4.86 7.02 -11.71
N GLY A 65 -5.94 7.37 -10.98
CA GLY A 65 -5.94 7.60 -9.55
C GLY A 65 -6.54 8.94 -9.14
N LEU A 66 -6.11 9.46 -7.99
CA LEU A 66 -6.63 10.68 -7.37
C LEU A 66 -5.68 11.87 -7.57
N PHE A 67 -6.27 13.06 -7.74
CA PHE A 67 -5.57 14.31 -7.92
C PHE A 67 -6.16 15.36 -6.95
N PHE A 68 -5.57 15.52 -5.76
CA PHE A 68 -6.15 16.33 -4.68
C PHE A 68 -6.11 17.83 -4.94
N ASN A 69 -5.01 18.36 -5.45
CA ASN A 69 -4.82 19.79 -5.68
C ASN A 69 -5.12 20.26 -7.10
N HIS A 70 -5.84 19.46 -7.92
CA HIS A 70 -6.09 19.80 -9.32
C HIS A 70 -6.83 21.14 -9.50
N SER A 71 -7.78 21.46 -8.60
CA SER A 71 -8.59 22.69 -8.71
C SER A 71 -7.73 23.95 -8.55
N ASP A 72 -6.77 23.93 -7.63
CA ASP A 72 -5.88 25.07 -7.39
C ASP A 72 -4.87 25.23 -8.52
N LEU A 73 -4.28 24.11 -8.97
CA LEU A 73 -3.37 24.11 -10.11
C LEU A 73 -4.08 24.54 -11.42
N ARG A 74 -5.32 24.11 -11.66
CA ARG A 74 -6.09 24.57 -12.83
C ARG A 74 -6.29 26.09 -12.84
N LYS A 75 -6.54 26.68 -11.69
CA LYS A 75 -6.63 28.16 -11.55
C LYS A 75 -5.27 28.81 -11.82
N GLU A 76 -4.20 28.31 -11.18
CA GLU A 76 -2.84 28.81 -11.35
C GLU A 76 -2.41 28.77 -12.83
N TYR A 77 -2.66 27.67 -13.51
CA TYR A 77 -2.29 27.46 -14.91
C TYR A 77 -3.32 27.96 -15.92
N SER A 78 -4.44 28.52 -15.46
CA SER A 78 -5.54 29.03 -16.30
C SER A 78 -6.01 27.99 -17.35
N VAL A 79 -6.34 26.78 -16.89
CA VAL A 79 -6.87 25.66 -17.70
C VAL A 79 -8.15 25.10 -17.09
N ASN A 80 -9.00 24.48 -17.94
CA ASN A 80 -10.33 24.04 -17.56
C ASN A 80 -10.40 22.57 -17.12
N ASP A 81 -9.43 21.73 -17.51
CA ASP A 81 -9.42 20.31 -17.23
C ASP A 81 -8.02 19.76 -16.91
N ASN A 82 -7.98 18.51 -16.46
CA ASN A 82 -6.74 17.87 -16.04
C ASN A 82 -5.85 17.43 -17.21
N PHE A 83 -6.39 17.22 -18.41
CA PHE A 83 -5.58 16.91 -19.57
C PHE A 83 -4.66 18.10 -19.91
N TYR A 84 -5.23 19.30 -20.10
CA TYR A 84 -4.46 20.49 -20.41
C TYR A 84 -3.56 20.90 -19.25
N LEU A 85 -3.97 20.64 -17.98
CA LEU A 85 -3.12 20.87 -16.81
C LEU A 85 -1.87 20.00 -16.88
N ILE A 86 -2.04 18.67 -16.98
CA ILE A 86 -0.90 17.73 -17.01
C ILE A 86 -0.02 18.00 -18.23
N LYS A 87 -0.62 18.30 -19.39
CA LYS A 87 0.12 18.70 -20.61
C LYS A 87 1.02 19.92 -20.35
N LYS A 88 0.49 20.99 -19.75
CA LYS A 88 1.29 22.19 -19.42
C LYS A 88 2.40 21.88 -18.44
N LEU A 89 2.10 21.17 -17.35
CA LEU A 89 3.09 20.75 -16.37
C LEU A 89 4.21 19.92 -17.01
N PHE A 90 3.84 18.97 -17.88
CA PHE A 90 4.79 18.12 -18.58
C PHE A 90 5.73 18.90 -19.49
N PHE A 91 5.21 19.81 -20.31
CA PHE A 91 6.06 20.61 -21.20
C PHE A 91 6.87 21.68 -20.47
N GLU A 92 6.44 22.13 -19.28
CA GLU A 92 7.23 23.02 -18.42
C GLU A 92 8.45 22.28 -17.85
N SER A 93 8.30 21.04 -17.39
CA SER A 93 9.41 20.28 -16.82
C SER A 93 9.19 18.76 -16.93
N LYS A 94 9.58 18.17 -18.08
CA LYS A 94 9.38 16.75 -18.38
C LYS A 94 9.92 15.80 -17.29
N ASN A 95 10.98 16.16 -16.60
CA ASN A 95 11.65 15.30 -15.62
C ASN A 95 11.19 15.50 -14.17
N SER A 96 10.33 16.48 -13.91
CA SER A 96 9.90 16.79 -12.54
C SER A 96 8.43 17.23 -12.40
N PHE A 97 7.67 17.27 -13.50
CA PHE A 97 6.29 17.76 -13.49
C PHE A 97 5.38 17.10 -12.42
N PRO A 98 5.54 15.80 -12.09
CA PRO A 98 4.65 15.18 -11.10
C PRO A 98 4.92 15.69 -9.67
N SER A 99 6.03 16.40 -9.42
CA SER A 99 6.31 16.97 -8.08
C SER A 99 5.27 18.03 -7.65
N LYS A 100 4.57 18.65 -8.61
CA LYS A 100 3.48 19.60 -8.35
C LYS A 100 2.14 18.95 -8.09
N ILE A 101 1.99 17.67 -8.42
CA ILE A 101 0.73 16.91 -8.30
C ILE A 101 0.66 16.22 -6.94
N PHE A 102 -0.33 16.56 -6.11
CA PHE A 102 -0.59 15.85 -4.86
C PHE A 102 -1.72 14.86 -5.07
N GLY A 103 -1.44 13.57 -4.82
CA GLY A 103 -2.42 12.52 -5.06
C GLY A 103 -1.87 11.11 -4.94
N ASN A 104 -2.74 10.16 -5.24
CA ASN A 104 -2.46 8.73 -5.29
C ASN A 104 -2.64 8.27 -6.73
N TYR A 105 -1.59 8.26 -7.53
CA TYR A 105 -1.72 8.05 -8.98
C TYR A 105 -0.52 7.33 -9.60
N THR A 106 -0.77 6.82 -10.79
CA THR A 106 0.23 6.45 -11.79
C THR A 106 -0.19 7.02 -13.15
N GLY A 107 0.76 7.18 -14.05
CA GLY A 107 0.43 7.69 -15.37
C GLY A 107 1.38 7.23 -16.48
N PHE A 108 0.88 7.45 -17.68
CA PHE A 108 1.54 7.21 -18.94
C PHE A 108 1.36 8.44 -19.82
N ILE A 109 2.45 8.89 -20.42
CA ILE A 109 2.44 9.94 -21.44
C ILE A 109 3.18 9.42 -22.69
N TYR A 110 2.58 9.63 -23.87
CA TYR A 110 3.26 9.48 -25.15
C TYR A 110 3.46 10.86 -25.77
N ASP A 111 4.69 11.32 -25.80
CA ASP A 111 5.11 12.53 -26.52
C ASP A 111 5.31 12.18 -27.98
N LYS A 112 4.39 12.63 -28.84
CA LYS A 112 4.37 12.30 -30.25
C LYS A 112 5.54 12.94 -31.02
N LYS A 113 6.03 14.10 -30.57
CA LYS A 113 7.15 14.81 -31.18
C LYS A 113 8.50 14.14 -30.92
N GLU A 114 8.71 13.70 -29.67
CA GLU A 114 9.93 12.98 -29.28
C GLU A 114 9.85 11.49 -29.60
N ASP A 115 8.66 10.98 -29.97
CA ASP A 115 8.38 9.55 -30.15
C ASP A 115 8.82 8.73 -28.93
N SER A 116 8.49 9.22 -27.74
CA SER A 116 8.93 8.69 -26.46
C SER A 116 7.75 8.54 -25.49
N ILE A 117 7.81 7.52 -24.64
CA ILE A 117 6.86 7.36 -23.56
C ILE A 117 7.48 7.69 -22.20
N TYR A 118 6.62 8.11 -21.30
CA TYR A 118 6.95 8.43 -19.91
C TYR A 118 5.96 7.71 -19.00
N LEU A 119 6.46 6.80 -18.19
CA LEU A 119 5.71 6.17 -17.09
C LEU A 119 6.07 6.89 -15.80
N PHE A 120 5.09 7.23 -14.97
CA PHE A 120 5.38 7.95 -13.74
C PHE A 120 4.50 7.51 -12.56
N THR A 121 5.03 7.68 -11.36
CA THR A 121 4.42 7.27 -10.10
C THR A 121 4.34 8.44 -9.13
N CYS A 122 3.35 8.43 -8.21
CA CYS A 122 3.19 9.46 -7.18
C CYS A 122 4.33 9.47 -6.14
N GLN A 123 4.47 10.59 -5.41
CA GLN A 123 5.53 10.80 -4.42
C GLN A 123 5.47 9.81 -3.26
N ASN A 124 4.28 9.48 -2.78
CA ASN A 124 4.05 8.65 -1.60
C ASN A 124 4.07 7.13 -1.87
N GLY A 125 4.09 6.71 -3.15
CA GLY A 125 4.18 5.30 -3.54
C GLY A 125 2.93 4.45 -3.27
N THR A 126 1.77 5.07 -3.11
CA THR A 126 0.51 4.37 -2.84
C THR A 126 -0.01 3.56 -4.02
N LYS A 127 0.28 3.99 -5.24
CA LYS A 127 -0.06 3.27 -6.47
C LYS A 127 1.15 2.56 -7.05
N THR A 128 0.95 1.35 -7.56
CA THR A 128 2.01 0.53 -8.15
C THR A 128 1.99 0.58 -9.67
N LEU A 129 3.17 0.60 -10.27
CA LEU A 129 3.38 0.44 -11.70
C LEU A 129 4.58 -0.48 -11.92
N PHE A 130 4.41 -1.47 -12.78
CA PHE A 130 5.43 -2.48 -13.09
C PHE A 130 5.85 -2.36 -14.53
N TYR A 131 7.07 -2.84 -14.83
CA TYR A 131 7.54 -2.97 -16.19
C TYR A 131 8.43 -4.18 -16.39
N PHE A 132 8.41 -4.69 -17.62
CA PHE A 132 9.35 -5.64 -18.19
C PHE A 132 9.98 -4.99 -19.41
N TYR A 133 11.30 -5.12 -19.56
CA TYR A 133 12.01 -4.60 -20.72
C TYR A 133 12.97 -5.66 -21.29
N ASP A 134 12.78 -5.99 -22.57
CA ASP A 134 13.72 -6.76 -23.35
C ASP A 134 14.60 -5.81 -24.17
N GLU A 135 15.86 -5.70 -23.74
CA GLU A 135 16.83 -4.77 -24.36
C GLU A 135 17.17 -5.17 -25.80
N LYS A 136 17.18 -6.48 -26.13
CA LYS A 136 17.51 -6.97 -27.48
C LYS A 136 16.38 -6.66 -28.46
N GLU A 137 15.18 -6.95 -28.06
CA GLU A 137 13.97 -6.75 -28.86
C GLU A 137 13.44 -5.31 -28.76
N LYS A 138 14.02 -4.45 -27.92
CA LYS A 138 13.53 -3.09 -27.62
C LYS A 138 12.03 -3.09 -27.32
N PHE A 139 11.61 -4.06 -26.51
CA PHE A 139 10.21 -4.37 -26.21
C PHE A 139 9.93 -4.07 -24.73
N LEU A 140 9.07 -3.09 -24.49
CA LEU A 140 8.65 -2.66 -23.16
C LEU A 140 7.20 -3.06 -22.92
N VAL A 141 6.94 -3.78 -21.83
CA VAL A 141 5.61 -4.07 -21.28
C VAL A 141 5.47 -3.34 -19.95
N PHE A 142 4.32 -2.76 -19.69
CA PHE A 142 4.05 -2.05 -18.44
C PHE A 142 2.61 -2.23 -17.99
N GLY A 143 2.35 -2.04 -16.69
CA GLY A 143 0.99 -2.12 -16.15
C GLY A 143 0.92 -2.01 -14.61
N ASN A 144 -0.29 -1.74 -14.11
CA ASN A 144 -0.56 -1.61 -12.67
C ASN A 144 -0.73 -2.96 -11.95
N SER A 145 -0.85 -4.07 -12.68
CA SER A 145 -1.01 -5.42 -12.14
C SER A 145 -0.03 -6.39 -12.78
N LEU A 146 0.55 -7.29 -11.98
CA LEU A 146 1.40 -8.37 -12.49
C LEU A 146 0.62 -9.30 -13.41
N ARG A 147 -0.65 -9.55 -13.14
CA ARG A 147 -1.52 -10.33 -14.03
C ARG A 147 -1.56 -9.75 -15.44
N TYR A 148 -1.69 -8.42 -15.58
CA TYR A 148 -1.67 -7.79 -16.91
C TYR A 148 -0.33 -8.00 -17.62
N ILE A 149 0.78 -7.86 -16.89
CA ILE A 149 2.12 -8.12 -17.43
C ILE A 149 2.24 -9.58 -17.89
N ILE A 150 1.82 -10.54 -17.07
CA ILE A 150 1.88 -11.99 -17.38
C ILE A 150 1.14 -12.30 -18.69
N GLU A 151 -0.08 -11.84 -18.80
CA GLU A 151 -0.91 -12.11 -19.97
C GLU A 151 -0.35 -11.47 -21.25
N VAL A 152 0.15 -10.23 -21.14
CA VAL A 152 0.81 -9.56 -22.27
C VAL A 152 2.09 -10.31 -22.68
N LEU A 153 2.92 -10.73 -21.73
CA LEU A 153 4.15 -11.49 -22.00
C LEU A 153 3.84 -12.81 -22.69
N LYS A 154 2.93 -13.63 -22.12
CA LYS A 154 2.53 -14.93 -22.70
C LYS A 154 2.03 -14.79 -24.13
N ASN A 155 1.15 -13.82 -24.40
CA ASN A 155 0.61 -13.58 -25.73
C ASN A 155 1.63 -13.08 -26.75
N ASN A 156 2.76 -12.53 -26.28
CA ASN A 156 3.85 -12.04 -27.12
C ASN A 156 5.08 -12.97 -27.15
N GLY A 157 4.91 -14.24 -26.73
CA GLY A 157 5.91 -15.28 -26.86
C GLY A 157 6.99 -15.29 -25.78
N TYR A 158 6.77 -14.62 -24.67
CA TYR A 158 7.64 -14.68 -23.49
C TYR A 158 7.09 -15.67 -22.46
N ASP A 159 7.98 -16.35 -21.78
CA ASP A 159 7.63 -17.17 -20.63
C ASP A 159 7.44 -16.29 -19.38
N ALA A 160 6.36 -16.53 -18.65
CA ALA A 160 6.21 -15.97 -17.32
C ALA A 160 6.85 -16.93 -16.31
N GLU A 161 8.04 -16.57 -15.84
CA GLU A 161 8.83 -17.37 -14.91
C GLU A 161 8.80 -16.79 -13.49
N LEU A 162 8.79 -17.66 -12.48
CA LEU A 162 8.94 -17.26 -11.08
C LEU A 162 10.34 -16.67 -10.84
N ASP A 163 10.39 -15.55 -10.13
CA ASP A 163 11.62 -14.95 -9.60
C ASP A 163 11.96 -15.57 -8.24
N ALA A 164 13.14 -16.18 -8.13
CA ALA A 164 13.57 -16.85 -6.90
C ALA A 164 13.77 -15.86 -5.73
N ASP A 165 14.36 -14.70 -5.99
CA ASP A 165 14.57 -13.66 -4.98
C ASP A 165 13.21 -13.10 -4.48
N GLY A 166 12.27 -12.86 -5.40
CA GLY A 166 10.91 -12.47 -5.08
C GLY A 166 10.19 -13.52 -4.23
N ALA A 167 10.30 -14.79 -4.60
CA ALA A 167 9.75 -15.89 -3.84
C ALA A 167 10.32 -15.95 -2.42
N TYR A 168 11.65 -15.85 -2.28
CA TYR A 168 12.29 -15.82 -0.96
C TYR A 168 11.96 -14.55 -0.15
N CYS A 169 11.78 -13.38 -0.77
CA CYS A 169 11.26 -12.21 -0.09
C CYS A 169 9.89 -12.50 0.53
N LEU A 170 8.97 -13.07 -0.26
CA LEU A 170 7.62 -13.38 0.21
C LEU A 170 7.62 -14.38 1.38
N ILE A 171 8.33 -15.51 1.26
CA ILE A 171 8.31 -16.56 2.29
C ILE A 171 9.18 -16.24 3.52
N THR A 172 10.06 -15.23 3.46
CA THR A 172 10.89 -14.79 4.59
C THR A 172 10.29 -13.57 5.28
N VAL A 173 10.01 -12.52 4.50
CA VAL A 173 9.61 -11.21 5.02
C VAL A 173 8.09 -11.03 4.98
N GLY A 174 7.41 -11.75 4.10
CA GLY A 174 5.97 -11.67 3.87
C GLY A 174 5.56 -10.64 2.81
N TYR A 175 6.52 -9.96 2.15
CA TYR A 175 6.29 -9.01 1.07
C TYR A 175 7.56 -8.80 0.24
N MET A 176 7.45 -8.05 -0.88
CA MET A 176 8.56 -7.79 -1.79
C MET A 176 9.54 -6.75 -1.24
N LEU A 177 10.82 -6.88 -1.58
CA LEU A 177 11.90 -5.96 -1.19
C LEU A 177 12.58 -5.35 -2.42
N GLY A 178 13.03 -4.11 -2.30
CA GLY A 178 13.90 -3.45 -3.29
C GLY A 178 13.30 -3.28 -4.68
N GLY A 179 11.97 -3.24 -4.81
CA GLY A 179 11.28 -3.14 -6.10
C GLY A 179 11.18 -4.46 -6.88
N ARG A 180 11.51 -5.61 -6.25
CA ARG A 180 11.32 -6.95 -6.81
C ARG A 180 9.85 -7.31 -6.92
N THR A 181 9.55 -8.30 -7.75
CA THR A 181 8.23 -8.92 -7.89
C THR A 181 8.37 -10.44 -7.87
N LEU A 182 7.27 -11.17 -7.93
CA LEU A 182 7.30 -12.63 -8.11
C LEU A 182 7.62 -13.07 -9.55
N LEU A 183 7.79 -12.12 -10.48
CA LEU A 183 8.08 -12.39 -11.87
C LEU A 183 9.52 -12.02 -12.22
N LYS A 184 10.23 -12.96 -12.83
CA LYS A 184 11.58 -12.76 -13.33
C LYS A 184 11.64 -11.64 -14.37
N ASN A 185 12.59 -10.72 -14.21
CA ASN A 185 12.79 -9.54 -15.06
C ASN A 185 11.67 -8.51 -15.04
N VAL A 186 10.65 -8.66 -14.19
CA VAL A 186 9.62 -7.64 -13.97
C VAL A 186 9.94 -6.83 -12.73
N LYS A 187 10.02 -5.53 -12.87
CA LYS A 187 10.37 -4.58 -11.80
C LYS A 187 9.20 -3.67 -11.45
N LYS A 188 9.09 -3.31 -10.17
CA LYS A 188 8.23 -2.23 -9.71
C LYS A 188 8.94 -0.89 -9.91
N ILE A 189 8.30 0.08 -10.54
CA ILE A 189 8.80 1.46 -10.62
C ILE A 189 8.75 2.07 -9.21
N LYS A 190 9.85 2.69 -8.79
CA LYS A 190 9.95 3.30 -7.47
C LYS A 190 8.98 4.49 -7.32
N PRO A 191 8.59 4.86 -6.09
CA PRO A 191 7.88 6.11 -5.84
C PRO A 191 8.62 7.32 -6.42
N ALA A 192 7.86 8.34 -6.79
CA ALA A 192 8.41 9.61 -7.30
C ALA A 192 9.37 9.44 -8.49
N THR A 193 9.09 8.48 -9.37
CA THR A 193 9.98 8.17 -10.50
C THR A 193 9.26 8.40 -11.83
N ILE A 194 9.96 8.98 -12.76
CA ILE A 194 9.63 9.00 -14.19
C ILE A 194 10.57 8.04 -14.90
N LEU A 195 9.99 7.04 -15.59
CA LEU A 195 10.71 6.16 -16.49
C LEU A 195 10.44 6.61 -17.93
N LYS A 196 11.44 7.16 -18.60
CA LYS A 196 11.38 7.51 -20.02
C LYS A 196 11.89 6.35 -20.85
N PHE A 197 11.14 5.98 -21.89
CA PHE A 197 11.57 5.04 -22.92
C PHE A 197 11.48 5.73 -24.29
N ASN A 198 12.61 5.84 -24.97
CA ASN A 198 12.72 6.47 -26.30
C ASN A 198 12.70 5.46 -27.46
N GLY A 199 12.37 4.19 -27.16
CA GLY A 199 12.39 3.08 -28.09
C GLY A 199 13.73 2.36 -28.20
N ASN A 200 14.79 2.84 -27.56
CA ASN A 200 16.09 2.20 -27.49
C ASN A 200 16.54 1.97 -26.05
N ASP A 201 16.38 2.99 -25.21
CA ASP A 201 16.90 3.01 -23.85
C ASP A 201 15.82 3.41 -22.86
N ILE A 202 15.97 2.89 -21.64
CA ILE A 202 15.18 3.29 -20.47
C ILE A 202 16.04 4.22 -19.61
N VAL A 203 15.48 5.37 -19.25
CA VAL A 203 16.08 6.32 -18.30
C VAL A 203 15.10 6.54 -17.15
N GLU A 204 15.54 6.23 -15.94
CA GLU A 204 14.78 6.51 -14.72
C GLU A 204 15.26 7.83 -14.10
N THR A 205 14.32 8.72 -13.79
CA THR A 205 14.58 9.98 -13.09
C THR A 205 13.72 10.03 -11.85
N ASN A 206 14.34 10.11 -10.67
CA ASN A 206 13.63 10.38 -9.43
C ASN A 206 13.42 11.90 -9.29
N PHE A 207 12.18 12.34 -9.20
CA PHE A 207 11.84 13.77 -9.15
C PHE A 207 11.58 14.27 -7.72
N PHE A 208 11.49 13.37 -6.73
CA PHE A 208 11.26 13.73 -5.34
C PHE A 208 11.77 12.63 -4.42
N LYS A 209 12.53 12.98 -3.41
CA LYS A 209 13.00 12.05 -2.37
C LYS A 209 12.41 12.46 -1.02
N ILE A 210 11.68 11.56 -0.40
CA ILE A 210 11.27 11.71 0.99
C ILE A 210 12.52 11.45 1.84
N SER A 211 13.05 12.50 2.45
CA SER A 211 14.24 12.43 3.28
C SER A 211 13.87 12.50 4.76
N SER A 212 14.50 11.65 5.55
CA SER A 212 14.39 11.65 7.01
C SER A 212 15.47 12.50 7.70
N TYR A 213 16.03 13.47 7.00
CA TYR A 213 16.93 14.42 7.65
C TYR A 213 16.16 15.33 8.61
N PRO A 214 16.63 15.45 9.87
CA PRO A 214 15.94 16.27 10.83
C PRO A 214 15.89 17.73 10.36
N MET A 215 14.72 18.33 10.49
CA MET A 215 14.65 19.78 10.46
C MET A 215 15.52 20.33 11.61
N GLY A 216 16.18 21.45 11.40
CA GLY A 216 16.95 22.12 12.46
C GLY A 216 16.15 22.26 13.77
N LYS A 217 16.83 22.60 14.87
CA LYS A 217 16.18 22.75 16.18
C LYS A 217 14.97 23.68 16.08
N LYS A 218 13.76 23.13 16.24
CA LYS A 218 12.49 23.86 16.37
C LYS A 218 11.91 23.60 17.76
N GLU A 219 11.23 24.61 18.29
CA GLU A 219 10.45 24.43 19.51
C GLU A 219 9.29 23.45 19.27
N GLU A 220 9.04 22.57 20.22
CA GLU A 220 7.96 21.57 20.12
C GLU A 220 6.58 22.21 19.89
N LYS A 221 6.35 23.41 20.43
CA LYS A 221 5.11 24.15 20.21
C LYS A 221 4.91 24.47 18.73
N ILE A 222 5.97 24.87 18.04
CA ILE A 222 5.94 25.19 16.61
C ILE A 222 5.70 23.90 15.79
N ILE A 223 6.39 22.81 16.14
CA ILE A 223 6.18 21.52 15.48
C ILE A 223 4.72 21.06 15.59
N VAL A 224 4.12 21.20 16.77
CA VAL A 224 2.72 20.83 16.99
C VAL A 224 1.76 21.69 16.17
N GLU A 225 2.00 23.01 16.04
CA GLU A 225 1.15 23.89 15.24
C GLU A 225 1.30 23.60 13.73
N GLU A 226 2.51 23.45 13.22
CA GLU A 226 2.76 23.15 11.80
C GLU A 226 2.19 21.79 11.42
N LEU A 227 2.38 20.76 12.26
CA LEU A 227 1.82 19.42 12.05
C LEU A 227 0.29 19.45 12.02
N ASP A 228 -0.34 20.21 12.93
CA ASP A 228 -1.80 20.38 12.98
C ASP A 228 -2.31 21.00 11.69
N ASN A 229 -1.69 22.10 11.22
CA ASN A 229 -2.11 22.80 10.01
C ASN A 229 -2.01 21.89 8.77
N LEU A 230 -0.87 21.19 8.59
CA LEU A 230 -0.66 20.28 7.46
C LEU A 230 -1.64 19.08 7.50
N PHE A 231 -1.89 18.55 8.69
CA PHE A 231 -2.80 17.42 8.83
C PHE A 231 -4.26 17.82 8.55
N ILE A 232 -4.68 19.00 9.00
CA ILE A 232 -6.00 19.58 8.71
C ILE A 232 -6.18 19.85 7.21
N GLU A 233 -5.14 20.36 6.54
CA GLU A 233 -5.14 20.55 5.10
C GLU A 233 -5.32 19.20 4.37
N ALA A 234 -4.58 18.17 4.78
CA ALA A 234 -4.69 16.83 4.22
C ALA A 234 -6.10 16.23 4.42
N VAL A 235 -6.64 16.27 5.64
CA VAL A 235 -8.00 15.79 5.92
C VAL A 235 -9.03 16.55 5.07
N LYS A 236 -8.91 17.88 4.96
CA LYS A 236 -9.79 18.68 4.11
C LYS A 236 -9.70 18.27 2.63
N ALA A 237 -8.49 18.08 2.11
CA ALA A 237 -8.29 17.65 0.72
C ALA A 237 -8.95 16.28 0.44
N GLU A 238 -8.81 15.33 1.35
CA GLU A 238 -9.37 13.99 1.22
C GLU A 238 -10.92 13.98 1.30
N TYR A 239 -11.50 14.59 2.35
CA TYR A 239 -12.96 14.58 2.53
C TYR A 239 -13.69 15.45 1.50
N ASN A 240 -13.07 16.53 1.01
CA ASN A 240 -13.62 17.32 -0.08
C ASN A 240 -13.72 16.53 -1.40
N LYS A 241 -12.89 15.49 -1.61
CA LYS A 241 -13.05 14.60 -2.77
C LYS A 241 -14.42 13.93 -2.78
N ASP A 242 -14.87 13.44 -1.64
CA ASP A 242 -16.20 12.83 -1.56
C ASP A 242 -17.30 13.84 -1.88
N ILE A 243 -17.19 15.06 -1.35
CA ILE A 243 -18.15 16.14 -1.63
C ILE A 243 -18.15 16.51 -3.11
N GLU A 244 -16.97 16.65 -3.73
CA GLU A 244 -16.80 16.97 -5.15
C GLU A 244 -17.59 16.02 -6.04
N TYR A 245 -17.58 14.72 -5.69
CA TYR A 245 -18.25 13.66 -6.44
C TYR A 245 -19.61 13.24 -5.86
N ARG A 246 -20.10 13.93 -4.80
CA ARG A 246 -21.36 13.65 -4.12
C ARG A 246 -21.43 12.25 -3.51
N TYR A 247 -20.31 11.75 -3.02
CA TYR A 247 -20.23 10.50 -2.28
C TYR A 247 -20.43 10.72 -0.78
N LYS A 248 -20.91 9.67 -0.10
CA LYS A 248 -20.90 9.56 1.35
C LYS A 248 -19.51 9.23 1.85
N HIS A 249 -19.18 9.66 3.06
CA HIS A 249 -17.90 9.37 3.69
C HIS A 249 -17.86 7.94 4.24
N VAL A 250 -16.72 7.27 4.07
CA VAL A 250 -16.44 5.96 4.67
C VAL A 250 -15.02 5.94 5.21
N ALA A 251 -14.84 5.44 6.44
CA ALA A 251 -13.54 5.41 7.09
C ALA A 251 -13.29 4.08 7.81
N THR A 252 -12.05 3.61 7.82
CA THR A 252 -11.65 2.56 8.76
C THR A 252 -11.48 3.16 10.15
N LEU A 253 -12.05 2.51 11.18
CA LEU A 253 -11.92 2.93 12.57
C LEU A 253 -11.53 1.75 13.45
N SER A 254 -10.45 1.88 14.20
CA SER A 254 -9.92 0.86 15.10
C SER A 254 -9.66 1.42 16.50
N GLY A 255 -9.19 0.59 17.41
CA GLY A 255 -8.65 1.04 18.71
C GLY A 255 -7.32 1.81 18.61
N GLY A 256 -6.77 1.93 17.39
CA GLY A 256 -5.55 2.68 17.08
C GLY A 256 -5.74 4.20 17.15
N LEU A 257 -4.64 4.92 17.24
CA LEU A 257 -4.66 6.39 17.28
C LEU A 257 -4.82 7.02 15.89
N ASP A 258 -4.27 6.40 14.85
CA ASP A 258 -4.18 6.98 13.51
C ASP A 258 -5.55 7.11 12.82
N SER A 259 -6.34 6.03 12.76
CA SER A 259 -7.69 6.05 12.19
C SER A 259 -8.61 7.02 12.95
N ARG A 260 -8.47 7.05 14.28
CA ARG A 260 -9.18 7.97 15.16
C ARG A 260 -8.80 9.42 14.90
N THR A 261 -7.51 9.72 14.77
CA THR A 261 -7.02 11.09 14.51
C THR A 261 -7.55 11.61 13.18
N ASN A 262 -7.61 10.76 12.14
CA ASN A 262 -8.24 11.12 10.86
C ASN A 262 -9.73 11.47 11.07
N LEU A 263 -10.52 10.54 11.61
CA LEU A 263 -11.97 10.73 11.81
C LEU A 263 -12.29 11.96 12.68
N LEU A 264 -11.60 12.14 13.81
CA LEU A 264 -11.90 13.25 14.71
C LEU A 264 -11.48 14.61 14.16
N ASN A 265 -10.46 14.69 13.32
CA ASN A 265 -10.16 15.92 12.59
C ASN A 265 -11.18 16.18 11.48
N ALA A 266 -11.74 15.15 10.84
CA ALA A 266 -12.87 15.33 9.92
C ALA A 266 -14.09 15.93 10.65
N HIS A 267 -14.46 15.42 11.82
CA HIS A 267 -15.51 16.01 12.65
C HIS A 267 -15.18 17.45 13.09
N ARG A 268 -13.94 17.74 13.44
CA ARG A 268 -13.47 19.10 13.76
C ARG A 268 -13.69 20.07 12.59
N LEU A 269 -13.60 19.60 11.36
CA LEU A 269 -13.85 20.36 10.13
C LEU A 269 -15.33 20.41 9.74
N GLY A 270 -16.20 19.70 10.45
CA GLY A 270 -17.66 19.71 10.22
C GLY A 270 -18.17 18.58 9.32
N TYR A 271 -17.31 17.65 8.86
CA TYR A 271 -17.76 16.45 8.15
C TYR A 271 -18.49 15.51 9.12
N LYS A 272 -19.60 14.91 8.68
CA LYS A 272 -20.52 14.10 9.51
C LYS A 272 -21.00 12.88 8.72
N ASP A 273 -21.79 12.04 9.40
CA ASP A 273 -22.44 10.88 8.79
C ASP A 273 -21.44 9.91 8.14
N VAL A 274 -20.30 9.69 8.80
CA VAL A 274 -19.25 8.80 8.31
C VAL A 274 -19.62 7.34 8.59
N LEU A 275 -19.52 6.45 7.59
CA LEU A 275 -19.60 5.01 7.81
C LEU A 275 -18.25 4.52 8.35
N CYS A 276 -18.21 4.21 9.64
CA CYS A 276 -17.03 3.68 10.32
C CYS A 276 -16.95 2.16 10.20
N LEU A 277 -15.88 1.65 9.59
CA LEU A 277 -15.65 0.21 9.40
C LEU A 277 -14.61 -0.30 10.39
N CYS A 278 -14.95 -1.32 11.16
CA CYS A 278 -14.03 -2.00 12.07
C CYS A 278 -14.01 -3.51 11.82
N PHE A 279 -12.84 -4.10 11.96
CA PHE A 279 -12.63 -5.55 11.86
C PHE A 279 -11.65 -6.02 12.94
N SER A 280 -12.09 -6.98 13.73
CA SER A 280 -11.26 -7.62 14.77
C SER A 280 -11.90 -8.89 15.30
N GLU A 281 -11.16 -9.64 16.13
CA GLU A 281 -11.76 -10.61 17.04
C GLU A 281 -12.82 -9.92 17.91
N ASN A 282 -13.96 -10.61 18.16
CA ASN A 282 -15.03 -10.07 19.00
C ASN A 282 -14.53 -9.71 20.39
N ASP A 283 -15.11 -8.69 20.98
CA ASP A 283 -14.79 -8.21 22.32
C ASP A 283 -13.36 -7.72 22.51
N TYR A 284 -12.57 -7.64 21.44
CA TYR A 284 -11.25 -7.04 21.49
C TYR A 284 -11.32 -5.51 21.61
N LEU A 285 -10.20 -4.89 22.00
CA LEU A 285 -10.12 -3.43 22.19
C LEU A 285 -10.47 -2.63 20.95
N ASP A 286 -10.15 -3.13 19.75
CA ASP A 286 -10.47 -2.44 18.49
C ASP A 286 -11.99 -2.27 18.33
N GLU A 287 -12.79 -3.31 18.55
CA GLU A 287 -14.25 -3.23 18.50
C GLU A 287 -14.81 -2.29 19.57
N LYS A 288 -14.39 -2.48 20.82
CA LYS A 288 -14.95 -1.71 21.97
C LYS A 288 -14.68 -0.21 21.84
N ILE A 289 -13.46 0.14 21.41
CA ILE A 289 -13.05 1.53 21.30
C ILE A 289 -13.69 2.20 20.08
N SER A 290 -13.66 1.55 18.91
CA SER A 290 -14.21 2.11 17.69
C SER A 290 -15.74 2.28 17.79
N LYS A 291 -16.45 1.29 18.33
CA LYS A 291 -17.89 1.36 18.58
C LYS A 291 -18.26 2.53 19.50
N LYS A 292 -17.48 2.73 20.58
CA LYS A 292 -17.68 3.86 21.49
C LYS A 292 -17.47 5.20 20.80
N ILE A 293 -16.42 5.34 19.99
CA ILE A 293 -16.14 6.57 19.24
C ILE A 293 -17.27 6.85 18.25
N ALA A 294 -17.63 5.88 17.41
CA ALA A 294 -18.70 6.05 16.43
C ALA A 294 -20.03 6.46 17.10
N SER A 295 -20.38 5.83 18.24
CA SER A 295 -21.56 6.19 19.02
C SER A 295 -21.51 7.63 19.57
N ASP A 296 -20.35 8.07 20.09
CA ASP A 296 -20.19 9.42 20.67
C ASP A 296 -20.26 10.54 19.63
N PHE A 297 -20.01 10.22 18.36
CA PHE A 297 -20.10 11.15 17.23
C PHE A 297 -21.32 10.93 16.34
N GLN A 298 -22.19 9.95 16.71
CA GLN A 298 -23.40 9.59 15.97
C GLN A 298 -23.12 9.14 14.52
N ASP A 299 -21.95 8.53 14.29
CA ASP A 299 -21.57 7.94 13.02
C ASP A 299 -22.20 6.56 12.82
N LEU A 300 -22.34 6.15 11.56
CA LEU A 300 -22.72 4.78 11.22
C LEU A 300 -21.57 3.84 11.57
N TYR A 301 -21.89 2.65 12.09
CA TYR A 301 -20.85 1.69 12.48
C TYR A 301 -21.15 0.30 11.93
N LEU A 302 -20.18 -0.26 11.22
CA LEU A 302 -20.21 -1.64 10.75
C LEU A 302 -19.00 -2.39 11.30
N PHE A 303 -19.27 -3.50 11.96
CA PHE A 303 -18.26 -4.39 12.51
C PHE A 303 -18.22 -5.72 11.73
N TYR A 304 -17.02 -6.08 11.27
CA TYR A 304 -16.74 -7.36 10.64
C TYR A 304 -15.95 -8.25 11.61
N SER A 305 -16.57 -9.35 12.04
CA SER A 305 -15.95 -10.30 12.98
C SER A 305 -14.88 -11.15 12.30
N LEU A 306 -13.68 -11.18 12.88
CA LEU A 306 -12.59 -12.03 12.44
C LEU A 306 -12.51 -13.36 13.20
N ASN A 307 -13.53 -13.67 14.00
CA ASN A 307 -13.55 -14.86 14.84
C ASN A 307 -13.24 -16.14 14.07
N ASN A 308 -12.45 -17.00 14.70
CA ASN A 308 -12.05 -18.31 14.17
C ASN A 308 -11.19 -18.24 12.88
N GLY A 309 -10.79 -17.06 12.42
CA GLY A 309 -9.93 -16.91 11.25
C GLY A 309 -10.56 -17.39 9.94
N LYS A 310 -11.90 -17.39 9.81
CA LYS A 310 -12.62 -17.91 8.64
C LYS A 310 -12.11 -17.29 7.33
N TYR A 311 -11.81 -15.99 7.34
CA TYR A 311 -11.29 -15.25 6.20
C TYR A 311 -9.96 -15.79 5.64
N LEU A 312 -9.24 -16.63 6.42
CA LEU A 312 -8.01 -17.28 5.98
C LEU A 312 -8.23 -18.47 5.05
N MET A 313 -9.47 -18.96 4.92
CA MET A 313 -9.81 -20.11 4.07
C MET A 313 -9.89 -19.72 2.58
N ASP A 314 -10.16 -18.46 2.26
CA ASP A 314 -10.07 -17.94 0.91
C ASP A 314 -8.62 -17.48 0.64
N ILE A 315 -7.88 -18.26 -0.14
CA ILE A 315 -6.47 -18.00 -0.44
C ILE A 315 -6.33 -17.30 -1.80
N ASP A 316 -7.01 -17.81 -2.81
CA ASP A 316 -6.80 -17.41 -4.20
C ASP A 316 -7.31 -15.98 -4.50
N ASN A 317 -8.51 -15.61 -4.02
CA ASN A 317 -9.06 -14.29 -4.30
C ASN A 317 -8.23 -13.12 -3.72
N PRO A 318 -7.81 -13.14 -2.44
CA PRO A 318 -6.93 -12.10 -1.91
C PRO A 318 -5.55 -12.05 -2.58
N VAL A 319 -4.99 -13.19 -2.99
CA VAL A 319 -3.72 -13.24 -3.73
C VAL A 319 -3.89 -12.63 -5.11
N MET A 320 -4.98 -12.93 -5.80
CA MET A 320 -5.31 -12.31 -7.09
C MET A 320 -5.50 -10.80 -6.93
N ALA A 321 -6.15 -10.36 -5.85
CA ALA A 321 -6.42 -8.94 -5.59
C ALA A 321 -5.15 -8.13 -5.29
N ASN A 322 -4.14 -8.71 -4.64
CA ASN A 322 -2.89 -8.03 -4.29
C ASN A 322 -1.68 -8.42 -5.16
N ASP A 323 -1.89 -9.20 -6.24
CA ASP A 323 -0.83 -9.71 -7.12
C ASP A 323 0.27 -10.52 -6.39
N GLY A 324 -0.03 -11.16 -5.25
CA GLY A 324 0.95 -11.90 -4.46
C GLY A 324 2.07 -11.04 -3.86
N LEU A 325 1.95 -9.72 -3.86
CA LEU A 325 3.00 -8.79 -3.41
C LEU A 325 3.17 -8.75 -1.89
N ILE A 326 2.19 -9.26 -1.16
CA ILE A 326 2.19 -9.42 0.29
C ILE A 326 1.47 -10.73 0.64
N PHE A 327 1.88 -11.39 1.74
CA PHE A 327 1.19 -12.60 2.21
C PHE A 327 -0.30 -12.33 2.43
N TYR A 328 -1.15 -13.19 1.84
CA TYR A 328 -2.58 -12.94 1.73
C TYR A 328 -3.28 -12.69 3.07
N ALA A 329 -2.89 -13.44 4.08
CA ALA A 329 -3.54 -13.38 5.38
C ALA A 329 -3.36 -12.04 6.12
N GLY A 330 -2.40 -11.20 5.69
CA GLY A 330 -2.23 -9.84 6.20
C GLY A 330 -3.33 -8.88 5.75
N SER A 331 -4.12 -9.23 4.73
CA SER A 331 -5.05 -8.32 4.07
C SER A 331 -6.36 -8.96 3.59
N SER A 332 -6.49 -10.28 3.61
CA SER A 332 -7.66 -11.00 3.08
C SER A 332 -8.99 -10.62 3.77
N TYR A 333 -8.95 -10.29 5.07
CA TYR A 333 -10.13 -9.77 5.77
C TYR A 333 -10.64 -8.44 5.20
N MET A 334 -9.78 -7.62 4.62
CA MET A 334 -10.20 -6.41 3.92
C MET A 334 -10.92 -6.75 2.62
N TYR A 335 -10.36 -7.67 1.83
CA TYR A 335 -11.00 -8.15 0.61
C TYR A 335 -12.40 -8.71 0.90
N GLU A 336 -12.52 -9.64 1.85
CA GLU A 336 -13.80 -10.28 2.20
C GLU A 336 -14.82 -9.25 2.68
N MET A 337 -14.45 -8.36 3.61
CA MET A 337 -15.35 -7.33 4.11
C MET A 337 -15.83 -6.37 3.02
N PHE A 338 -14.91 -5.91 2.16
CA PHE A 338 -15.27 -4.96 1.12
C PHE A 338 -16.08 -5.58 -0.01
N SER A 339 -15.92 -6.86 -0.29
CA SER A 339 -16.76 -7.58 -1.26
C SER A 339 -18.23 -7.67 -0.82
N LEU A 340 -18.52 -7.51 0.47
CA LEU A 340 -19.87 -7.51 1.03
C LEU A 340 -20.56 -6.13 1.01
N LEU A 341 -19.84 -5.06 0.65
CA LEU A 341 -20.34 -3.69 0.68
C LEU A 341 -20.57 -3.15 -0.73
N ASP A 342 -21.67 -2.42 -0.90
CA ASP A 342 -21.90 -1.61 -2.09
C ASP A 342 -21.22 -0.25 -1.97
N PHE A 343 -20.11 -0.09 -2.66
CA PHE A 343 -19.34 1.15 -2.68
C PHE A 343 -19.87 2.21 -3.66
N ASN A 344 -20.94 1.98 -4.41
CA ASN A 344 -21.41 2.94 -5.42
C ASN A 344 -21.75 4.32 -4.83
N ASN A 345 -22.23 4.36 -3.59
CA ASN A 345 -22.61 5.59 -2.91
C ASN A 345 -21.52 6.14 -1.96
N TYR A 346 -20.44 5.39 -1.71
CA TYR A 346 -19.36 5.78 -0.83
C TYR A 346 -18.15 6.24 -1.64
N GLY A 347 -17.45 7.23 -1.15
CA GLY A 347 -16.30 7.79 -1.82
C GLY A 347 -14.99 7.11 -1.47
N LEU A 348 -14.05 7.94 -1.09
CA LEU A 348 -12.71 7.56 -0.70
C LEU A 348 -12.72 6.78 0.62
N MET A 349 -12.01 5.66 0.68
CA MET A 349 -11.75 4.99 1.96
C MET A 349 -10.73 5.81 2.76
N HIS A 350 -11.23 6.53 3.76
CA HIS A 350 -10.39 7.29 4.67
C HIS A 350 -9.74 6.34 5.68
N THR A 351 -8.42 6.33 5.72
CA THR A 351 -7.66 5.40 6.57
C THR A 351 -6.69 6.13 7.50
N GLY A 352 -6.15 5.40 8.48
CA GLY A 352 -5.01 5.85 9.27
C GLY A 352 -3.69 5.18 8.86
N VAL A 353 -3.63 4.63 7.63
CA VAL A 353 -2.43 3.91 7.17
C VAL A 353 -1.18 4.80 7.21
N ALA A 354 -0.05 4.21 7.54
CA ALA A 354 1.25 4.84 7.73
C ALA A 354 1.38 5.79 8.94
N GLY A 355 0.30 6.17 9.63
CA GLY A 355 0.40 7.05 10.80
C GLY A 355 1.43 6.56 11.84
N ASN A 356 1.27 5.31 12.30
CA ASN A 356 2.20 4.70 13.25
C ASN A 356 3.65 4.59 12.71
N GLU A 357 3.82 4.38 11.43
CA GLU A 357 5.12 4.15 10.81
C GLU A 357 5.92 5.44 10.65
N VAL A 358 5.24 6.58 10.46
CA VAL A 358 5.91 7.86 10.25
C VAL A 358 5.88 8.79 11.47
N LEU A 359 4.79 8.78 12.27
CA LEU A 359 4.62 9.61 13.46
C LEU A 359 5.14 8.96 14.75
N TYR A 360 5.42 7.67 14.72
CA TYR A 360 5.85 6.90 15.88
C TYR A 360 7.07 6.04 15.55
N THR A 361 8.03 5.98 16.44
CA THR A 361 9.14 5.01 16.38
C THR A 361 9.32 4.27 17.70
N SER A 362 9.49 2.96 17.60
CA SER A 362 9.91 2.11 18.73
C SER A 362 11.43 1.95 18.81
N LEU A 363 12.16 2.34 17.77
CA LEU A 363 13.61 2.28 17.69
C LEU A 363 14.18 3.56 18.31
N LYS A 364 14.54 3.53 19.60
CA LYS A 364 15.02 4.67 20.36
C LYS A 364 15.76 5.70 19.49
N TYR A 365 17.04 5.82 19.55
CA TYR A 365 17.80 6.91 18.95
C TYR A 365 18.39 6.58 17.57
N ASN A 366 18.19 5.37 17.08
CA ASN A 366 18.96 4.82 15.96
C ASN A 366 18.26 4.91 14.61
N TYR A 367 17.15 5.65 14.52
CA TYR A 367 16.40 5.75 13.28
C TYR A 367 17.09 6.60 12.21
N HIS A 368 17.95 7.54 12.62
CA HIS A 368 18.80 8.32 11.71
C HIS A 368 20.10 7.63 11.33
N GLU A 369 20.43 6.51 11.96
CA GLU A 369 21.65 5.80 11.63
C GLU A 369 21.50 5.10 10.28
N ARG A 370 22.63 4.91 9.61
CA ARG A 370 22.67 4.08 8.40
C ARG A 370 22.11 2.70 8.69
N PRO A 371 21.36 2.13 7.74
CA PRO A 371 20.89 0.76 7.85
C PRO A 371 22.08 -0.21 8.04
N SER A 372 21.87 -1.23 8.87
CA SER A 372 22.77 -2.35 9.02
C SER A 372 21.96 -3.64 9.06
N LEU A 373 22.57 -4.76 8.68
CA LEU A 373 21.89 -6.06 8.67
C LEU A 373 21.23 -6.38 10.00
N GLU A 374 21.94 -6.20 11.13
CA GLU A 374 21.40 -6.45 12.48
C GLU A 374 20.14 -5.65 12.79
N LYS A 375 20.08 -4.40 12.32
CA LYS A 375 18.92 -3.51 12.52
C LYS A 375 17.75 -3.87 11.61
N ILE A 376 18.05 -4.23 10.35
CA ILE A 376 17.04 -4.62 9.36
C ILE A 376 16.33 -5.91 9.79
N GLU A 377 17.06 -6.90 10.29
CA GLU A 377 16.49 -8.17 10.76
C GLU A 377 15.39 -7.99 11.80
N ARG A 378 15.44 -6.92 12.59
CA ARG A 378 14.43 -6.62 13.64
C ARG A 378 13.11 -6.09 13.11
N ILE A 379 13.05 -5.63 11.86
CA ILE A 379 11.81 -5.07 11.27
C ILE A 379 11.02 -6.10 10.46
N PHE A 380 11.53 -7.32 10.26
CA PHE A 380 10.90 -8.36 9.47
C PHE A 380 10.09 -9.37 10.30
N TYR A 381 9.19 -10.08 9.63
CA TYR A 381 8.21 -10.94 10.29
C TYR A 381 8.72 -12.33 10.67
N SER A 382 9.72 -12.85 9.95
CA SER A 382 10.32 -14.15 10.22
C SER A 382 11.82 -14.09 9.98
N SER A 383 12.60 -14.80 10.81
CA SER A 383 14.05 -14.91 10.65
C SER A 383 14.51 -16.28 10.14
N LYS A 384 13.58 -17.23 9.92
CA LYS A 384 13.93 -18.63 9.62
C LYS A 384 14.71 -18.81 8.32
N LEU A 385 14.40 -17.99 7.30
CA LEU A 385 15.03 -18.07 5.97
C LEU A 385 15.85 -16.83 5.61
N ILE A 386 16.24 -16.02 6.62
CA ILE A 386 16.89 -14.72 6.40
C ILE A 386 18.18 -14.82 5.57
N ASN A 387 18.90 -15.94 5.69
CA ASN A 387 20.11 -16.18 4.93
C ASN A 387 19.86 -16.27 3.41
N LYS A 388 18.65 -16.65 2.99
CA LYS A 388 18.25 -16.74 1.57
C LYS A 388 18.06 -15.35 0.93
N VAL A 389 17.80 -14.32 1.74
CA VAL A 389 17.61 -12.94 1.28
C VAL A 389 18.72 -11.99 1.74
N LYS A 390 19.81 -12.52 2.33
CA LYS A 390 20.89 -11.70 2.88
C LYS A 390 21.50 -10.74 1.87
N HIS A 391 21.74 -11.20 0.64
CA HIS A 391 22.27 -10.36 -0.45
C HIS A 391 21.35 -9.19 -0.78
N ILE A 392 20.02 -9.41 -0.73
CA ILE A 392 19.01 -8.35 -0.93
C ILE A 392 19.08 -7.34 0.23
N LEU A 393 19.21 -7.83 1.47
CA LEU A 393 19.35 -6.96 2.64
C LEU A 393 20.64 -6.12 2.57
N ASP A 394 21.74 -6.70 2.09
CA ASP A 394 22.99 -5.98 1.84
C ASP A 394 22.84 -4.87 0.80
N GLU A 395 22.07 -5.10 -0.27
CA GLU A 395 21.72 -4.07 -1.25
C GLU A 395 20.93 -2.93 -0.61
N LEU A 396 19.91 -3.26 0.20
CA LEU A 396 19.08 -2.26 0.89
C LEU A 396 19.88 -1.39 1.86
N THR A 397 20.90 -1.95 2.57
CA THR A 397 21.76 -1.15 3.45
C THR A 397 22.54 -0.08 2.72
N LYS A 398 22.81 -0.28 1.42
CA LYS A 398 23.52 0.66 0.56
C LYS A 398 22.59 1.67 -0.13
N MET A 399 21.33 1.28 -0.31
CA MET A 399 20.33 2.07 -1.05
C MET A 399 19.79 3.25 -0.23
N TYR A 400 19.62 3.08 1.08
CA TYR A 400 19.01 4.06 1.97
C TYR A 400 20.03 4.74 2.88
N GLU A 401 19.81 6.02 3.16
CA GLU A 401 20.70 6.80 4.03
C GLU A 401 20.39 6.59 5.51
N THR A 402 19.12 6.31 5.84
CA THR A 402 18.68 6.11 7.22
C THR A 402 17.75 4.90 7.36
N MET A 403 17.67 4.36 8.59
CA MET A 403 16.71 3.30 8.93
C MET A 403 15.26 3.75 8.74
N GLU A 404 14.98 5.03 8.90
CA GLU A 404 13.64 5.58 8.74
C GLU A 404 13.21 5.58 7.27
N GLU A 405 14.11 5.98 6.36
CA GLU A 405 13.87 5.87 4.93
C GLU A 405 13.65 4.41 4.51
N LEU A 406 14.52 3.51 4.95
CA LEU A 406 14.38 2.09 4.69
C LEU A 406 13.03 1.56 5.19
N ALA A 407 12.65 1.89 6.42
CA ALA A 407 11.37 1.45 6.98
C ALA A 407 10.18 2.02 6.21
N PHE A 408 10.24 3.26 5.76
CA PHE A 408 9.19 3.86 4.94
C PHE A 408 9.07 3.15 3.58
N TYR A 409 10.16 3.04 2.83
CA TYR A 409 10.09 2.48 1.47
C TYR A 409 9.86 0.96 1.48
N GLU A 410 10.52 0.22 2.36
CA GLU A 410 10.43 -1.25 2.34
C GLU A 410 9.23 -1.76 3.14
N LYS A 411 8.98 -1.25 4.35
CA LYS A 411 7.88 -1.74 5.17
C LYS A 411 6.54 -1.11 4.80
N CYS A 412 6.49 0.22 4.52
CA CYS A 412 5.23 0.87 4.16
C CYS A 412 4.92 0.69 2.68
N VAL A 413 5.79 1.17 1.77
CA VAL A 413 5.52 1.18 0.32
C VAL A 413 5.54 -0.22 -0.30
N ASN A 414 6.54 -1.04 0.02
CA ASN A 414 6.65 -2.39 -0.53
C ASN A 414 5.90 -3.46 0.28
N GLY A 415 5.55 -3.17 1.53
CA GLY A 415 4.80 -4.07 2.40
C GLY A 415 3.35 -3.63 2.55
N MET A 416 3.09 -2.70 3.47
CA MET A 416 1.76 -2.38 3.98
C MET A 416 0.81 -1.84 2.89
N TYR A 417 1.28 -1.00 1.95
CA TYR A 417 0.40 -0.46 0.89
C TYR A 417 -0.08 -1.56 -0.06
N ASN A 418 0.69 -2.63 -0.24
CA ASN A 418 0.23 -3.77 -1.04
C ASN A 418 -0.97 -4.50 -0.40
N ALA A 419 -1.17 -4.39 0.93
CA ALA A 419 -2.38 -4.89 1.59
C ALA A 419 -3.63 -4.07 1.18
N PHE A 420 -3.47 -2.77 0.97
CA PHE A 420 -4.55 -1.87 0.57
C PHE A 420 -4.96 -2.02 -0.91
N ARG A 421 -4.19 -2.73 -1.73
CA ARG A 421 -4.61 -3.10 -3.10
C ARG A 421 -5.94 -3.87 -3.11
N ASN A 422 -6.25 -4.59 -2.05
CA ASN A 422 -7.56 -5.24 -1.90
C ASN A 422 -8.73 -4.23 -1.88
N ILE A 423 -8.53 -3.00 -1.39
CA ILE A 423 -9.53 -1.93 -1.40
C ILE A 423 -9.68 -1.33 -2.81
N GLU A 424 -8.59 -1.24 -3.55
CA GLU A 424 -8.56 -0.59 -4.87
C GLU A 424 -9.44 -1.26 -5.93
N HIS A 425 -9.95 -2.45 -5.65
CA HIS A 425 -10.96 -3.11 -6.48
C HIS A 425 -12.37 -2.53 -6.29
N PHE A 426 -12.62 -1.83 -5.20
CA PHE A 426 -13.92 -1.32 -4.80
C PHE A 426 -13.99 0.21 -4.76
N THR A 427 -12.95 0.86 -4.27
CA THR A 427 -12.80 2.32 -4.23
C THR A 427 -11.33 2.71 -4.06
N GLU A 428 -11.04 4.00 -4.15
CA GLU A 428 -9.73 4.54 -3.83
C GLU A 428 -9.55 4.67 -2.32
N PHE A 429 -8.30 4.71 -1.82
CA PHE A 429 -8.01 4.94 -0.41
C PHE A 429 -7.02 6.09 -0.22
N SER A 430 -7.06 6.74 0.94
CA SER A 430 -6.06 7.71 1.35
C SER A 430 -5.86 7.73 2.88
N SER A 431 -4.81 8.44 3.29
CA SER A 431 -4.52 8.75 4.68
C SER A 431 -3.85 10.12 4.76
N PRO A 432 -4.26 11.00 5.70
CA PRO A 432 -3.64 12.31 5.85
C PRO A 432 -2.12 12.27 6.10
N SER A 433 -1.62 11.18 6.69
CA SER A 433 -0.19 10.95 6.89
C SER A 433 0.58 10.71 5.59
N LEU A 434 -0.13 10.40 4.48
CA LEU A 434 0.44 10.15 3.15
C LEU A 434 0.30 11.35 2.21
N TYR A 435 -0.42 12.38 2.60
CA TYR A 435 -0.50 13.61 1.83
C TYR A 435 0.90 14.22 1.69
N PRO A 436 1.41 14.49 0.46
CA PRO A 436 2.83 14.76 0.26
C PRO A 436 3.44 15.83 1.17
N PRO A 437 2.83 17.03 1.36
CA PRO A 437 3.37 18.02 2.29
C PRO A 437 3.41 17.54 3.76
N THR A 438 2.39 16.79 4.19
CA THR A 438 2.31 16.24 5.56
C THR A 438 3.37 15.18 5.77
N LEU A 439 3.50 14.26 4.83
CA LEU A 439 4.49 13.18 4.89
C LEU A 439 5.92 13.73 4.91
N GLU A 440 6.24 14.67 4.02
CA GLU A 440 7.55 15.31 3.97
C GLU A 440 7.88 16.00 5.30
N TYR A 441 6.94 16.71 5.88
CA TYR A 441 7.12 17.38 7.16
C TYR A 441 7.36 16.39 8.30
N ILE A 442 6.52 15.34 8.39
CA ILE A 442 6.64 14.31 9.43
C ILE A 442 7.99 13.60 9.36
N MET A 443 8.47 13.26 8.16
CA MET A 443 9.75 12.57 7.98
C MET A 443 10.94 13.43 8.44
N LYS A 444 10.81 14.76 8.44
CA LYS A 444 11.84 15.70 8.91
C LYS A 444 11.81 15.95 10.43
N ILE A 445 10.77 15.51 11.15
CA ILE A 445 10.72 15.64 12.62
C ILE A 445 11.79 14.76 13.26
N ASP A 446 12.54 15.31 14.23
CA ASP A 446 13.57 14.57 14.97
C ASP A 446 12.98 13.25 15.54
N PRO A 447 13.53 12.08 15.21
CA PRO A 447 13.08 10.79 15.73
C PRO A 447 13.00 10.70 17.25
N LYS A 448 13.80 11.48 17.98
CA LYS A 448 13.69 11.56 19.44
C LYS A 448 12.30 12.04 19.88
N LEU A 449 11.71 12.97 19.13
CA LEU A 449 10.36 13.47 19.39
C LEU A 449 9.28 12.47 18.93
N LYS A 450 9.60 11.58 17.99
CA LYS A 450 8.71 10.50 17.54
C LYS A 450 8.76 9.26 18.43
N TYR A 451 9.79 9.10 19.25
CA TYR A 451 9.94 7.94 20.13
C TYR A 451 8.76 7.80 21.11
N ASN A 452 8.19 6.58 21.21
CA ASN A 452 6.99 6.31 22.01
C ASN A 452 5.81 7.24 21.70
N ALA A 453 5.70 7.73 20.45
CA ALA A 453 4.68 8.66 20.01
C ALA A 453 4.62 9.97 20.82
N TYR A 454 5.77 10.45 21.33
CA TYR A 454 5.80 11.60 22.24
C TYR A 454 5.17 12.85 21.62
N VAL A 455 5.69 13.34 20.50
CA VAL A 455 5.15 14.53 19.82
C VAL A 455 3.76 14.29 19.28
N TYR A 456 3.47 13.07 18.82
CA TYR A 456 2.14 12.68 18.33
C TYR A 456 1.07 12.81 19.43
N ARG A 457 1.31 12.17 20.60
CA ARG A 457 0.40 12.30 21.74
C ARG A 457 0.21 13.74 22.17
N LYS A 458 1.30 14.52 22.22
CA LYS A 458 1.29 15.94 22.59
C LYS A 458 0.44 16.77 21.64
N TRP A 459 0.60 16.53 20.33
CA TRP A 459 -0.20 17.18 19.29
C TRP A 459 -1.69 16.85 19.42
N VAL A 460 -2.04 15.57 19.39
CA VAL A 460 -3.45 15.17 19.36
C VAL A 460 -4.20 15.54 20.64
N LEU A 461 -3.57 15.44 21.81
CA LEU A 461 -4.17 15.86 23.08
C LEU A 461 -4.42 17.37 23.14
N LYS A 462 -3.56 18.16 22.49
CA LYS A 462 -3.69 19.62 22.45
C LYS A 462 -4.71 20.11 21.40
N LYS A 463 -4.79 19.44 20.26
CA LYS A 463 -5.45 19.96 19.07
C LYS A 463 -6.71 19.19 18.64
N VAL A 464 -6.79 17.90 18.93
CA VAL A 464 -7.90 17.06 18.46
C VAL A 464 -8.95 16.89 19.57
N PRO A 465 -10.16 17.47 19.39
CA PRO A 465 -11.21 17.37 20.40
C PRO A 465 -11.61 15.94 20.69
N LYS A 466 -11.86 15.61 21.95
CA LYS A 466 -12.34 14.28 22.40
C LYS A 466 -11.44 13.10 21.98
N ILE A 467 -10.13 13.32 21.75
CA ILE A 467 -9.21 12.23 21.34
C ILE A 467 -8.90 11.21 22.44
N ASP A 468 -9.09 11.58 23.71
CA ASP A 468 -8.60 10.85 24.89
C ASP A 468 -9.42 9.60 25.25
N TYR A 469 -9.60 8.71 24.26
CA TYR A 469 -10.11 7.36 24.47
C TYR A 469 -8.97 6.38 24.85
N PRO A 470 -9.30 5.16 25.32
CA PRO A 470 -8.32 4.07 25.43
C PRO A 470 -7.60 3.86 24.10
N TRP A 471 -6.32 3.48 24.15
CA TRP A 471 -5.50 3.22 22.97
C TRP A 471 -4.95 1.78 23.02
N GLU A 472 -5.25 1.00 21.97
CA GLU A 472 -4.88 -0.43 21.91
C GLU A 472 -3.37 -0.64 22.07
N HIS A 473 -2.55 0.18 21.39
CA HIS A 473 -1.08 0.08 21.40
C HIS A 473 -0.46 0.18 22.80
N ILE A 474 -1.08 0.94 23.68
CA ILE A 474 -0.65 1.10 25.09
C ILE A 474 -1.53 0.26 26.05
N ALA A 475 -1.98 -0.92 25.56
CA ALA A 475 -2.76 -1.89 26.33
C ALA A 475 -4.07 -1.33 26.92
N GLY A 476 -4.73 -0.40 26.22
CA GLY A 476 -5.98 0.20 26.60
C GLY A 476 -5.88 1.31 27.66
N ALA A 477 -4.68 1.85 27.93
CA ALA A 477 -4.57 3.12 28.63
C ALA A 477 -5.13 4.26 27.77
N LYS A 478 -5.56 5.35 28.38
CA LYS A 478 -5.93 6.58 27.64
C LYS A 478 -4.71 7.18 26.93
N VAL A 479 -4.94 7.98 25.90
CA VAL A 479 -3.84 8.70 25.20
C VAL A 479 -3.08 9.61 26.17
N SER A 480 -3.76 10.20 27.16
CA SER A 480 -3.18 11.00 28.24
C SER A 480 -2.55 10.17 29.37
N GLY A 481 -2.66 8.83 29.32
CA GLY A 481 -2.21 7.95 30.41
C GLY A 481 -0.73 8.12 30.75
N SER A 482 -0.41 8.02 32.04
CA SER A 482 0.98 8.12 32.52
C SER A 482 1.81 6.89 32.13
N ASP A 483 3.12 7.07 32.04
CA ASP A 483 4.02 5.94 31.73
C ASP A 483 3.92 4.82 32.77
N VAL A 484 3.63 5.15 34.03
CA VAL A 484 3.41 4.19 35.13
C VAL A 484 2.14 3.36 34.86
N GLU A 485 1.01 4.00 34.51
CA GLU A 485 -0.22 3.31 34.13
C GLU A 485 0.01 2.40 32.92
N ILE A 486 0.66 2.91 31.89
CA ILE A 486 0.98 2.16 30.67
C ILE A 486 1.83 0.92 30.99
N PHE A 487 2.84 1.07 31.86
CA PHE A 487 3.68 -0.03 32.29
C PHE A 487 2.86 -1.16 32.96
N PHE A 488 2.03 -0.81 33.95
CA PHE A 488 1.20 -1.82 34.63
C PHE A 488 0.21 -2.50 33.69
N ARG A 489 -0.41 -1.77 32.77
CA ARG A 489 -1.33 -2.36 31.79
C ARG A 489 -0.60 -3.30 30.82
N LYS A 490 0.59 -2.93 30.35
CA LYS A 490 1.43 -3.81 29.52
C LYS A 490 1.88 -5.06 30.27
N ALA A 491 2.25 -4.94 31.55
CA ALA A 491 2.59 -6.07 32.40
C ALA A 491 1.40 -7.03 32.57
N ARG A 492 0.20 -6.49 32.84
CA ARG A 492 -1.03 -7.29 32.92
C ARG A 492 -1.35 -8.00 31.59
N LYS A 493 -1.19 -7.32 30.45
CA LYS A 493 -1.38 -7.94 29.12
C LYS A 493 -0.37 -9.07 28.89
N LYS A 494 0.88 -8.92 29.34
CA LYS A 494 1.91 -9.95 29.28
C LYS A 494 1.54 -11.17 30.14
N MET A 495 1.09 -10.96 31.38
CA MET A 495 0.62 -12.06 32.24
C MET A 495 -0.59 -12.78 31.64
N ALA A 496 -1.56 -12.04 31.10
CA ALA A 496 -2.70 -12.65 30.39
C ALA A 496 -2.25 -13.50 29.18
N THR A 497 -1.22 -13.06 28.45
CA THR A 497 -0.65 -13.84 27.33
C THR A 497 -0.08 -15.18 27.82
N ILE A 498 0.62 -15.19 28.94
CA ILE A 498 1.19 -16.41 29.53
C ILE A 498 0.06 -17.35 29.99
N PHE A 499 -0.95 -16.82 30.68
CA PHE A 499 -2.08 -17.61 31.20
C PHE A 499 -2.95 -18.20 30.09
N LEU A 500 -3.24 -17.43 29.03
CA LEU A 500 -4.08 -17.87 27.92
C LEU A 500 -3.34 -18.75 26.89
N GLY A 501 -2.02 -18.76 26.90
CA GLY A 501 -1.19 -19.44 25.91
C GLY A 501 -1.21 -18.79 24.51
N TYR A 502 -1.79 -17.60 24.39
CA TYR A 502 -1.78 -16.80 23.17
C TYR A 502 -1.86 -15.30 23.49
N ARG A 503 -1.35 -14.45 22.57
CA ARG A 503 -1.42 -12.99 22.72
C ARG A 503 -2.79 -12.48 22.27
N PRO A 504 -3.58 -11.85 23.16
CA PRO A 504 -4.80 -11.16 22.74
C PRO A 504 -4.49 -10.06 21.73
N SER A 505 -5.12 -10.11 20.57
CA SER A 505 -4.95 -9.18 19.48
C SER A 505 -6.21 -9.16 18.59
N LYS A 506 -6.29 -8.24 17.64
CA LYS A 506 -7.37 -8.26 16.64
C LYS A 506 -7.37 -9.56 15.80
N ASN A 507 -6.19 -10.16 15.64
CA ASN A 507 -5.96 -11.42 14.92
C ASN A 507 -5.21 -12.39 15.83
N PRO A 508 -5.86 -13.10 16.74
CA PRO A 508 -5.20 -14.05 17.65
C PRO A 508 -4.92 -15.38 16.94
N TRP A 509 -3.97 -15.39 16.01
CA TRP A 509 -3.65 -16.46 15.07
C TRP A 509 -3.44 -17.83 15.74
N GLU A 510 -2.70 -17.89 16.86
CA GLU A 510 -2.44 -19.15 17.56
C GLU A 510 -3.69 -19.67 18.30
N LYS A 511 -4.60 -18.78 18.72
CA LYS A 511 -5.91 -19.18 19.20
C LYS A 511 -6.70 -19.86 18.10
N TRP A 512 -6.81 -19.25 16.93
CA TRP A 512 -7.55 -19.81 15.80
C TRP A 512 -6.97 -21.13 15.31
N ARG A 513 -5.63 -21.22 15.24
CA ARG A 513 -4.94 -22.47 14.90
C ARG A 513 -5.32 -23.63 15.83
N ARG A 514 -5.43 -23.36 17.14
CA ARG A 514 -5.77 -24.36 18.14
C ARG A 514 -7.27 -24.71 18.14
N ASP A 515 -8.12 -23.67 18.00
CA ASP A 515 -9.55 -23.79 18.28
C ASP A 515 -10.39 -24.07 17.02
N ASN A 516 -9.81 -23.95 15.81
CA ASN A 516 -10.50 -24.18 14.54
C ASN A 516 -9.80 -25.26 13.68
N PRO A 517 -10.14 -26.55 13.87
CA PRO A 517 -9.54 -27.64 13.09
C PRO A 517 -9.88 -27.54 11.59
N ILE A 518 -11.08 -27.08 11.23
CA ILE A 518 -11.51 -26.93 9.82
C ILE A 518 -10.59 -25.92 9.08
N LEU A 519 -10.20 -24.85 9.76
CA LEU A 519 -9.22 -23.92 9.20
C LEU A 519 -7.92 -24.65 8.85
N MET A 520 -7.39 -25.44 9.78
CA MET A 520 -6.14 -26.15 9.56
C MET A 520 -6.24 -27.20 8.46
N GLU A 521 -7.31 -27.98 8.43
CA GLU A 521 -7.59 -28.95 7.36
C GLU A 521 -7.64 -28.27 5.98
N THR A 522 -8.30 -27.11 5.89
CA THR A 522 -8.40 -26.36 4.63
C THR A 522 -7.02 -25.87 4.16
N LEU A 523 -6.22 -25.29 5.07
CA LEU A 523 -4.88 -24.80 4.74
C LEU A 523 -3.92 -25.93 4.40
N ASP A 524 -3.96 -27.04 5.19
CA ASP A 524 -3.12 -28.22 4.96
C ASP A 524 -3.46 -28.87 3.61
N LYS A 525 -4.74 -29.06 3.31
CA LYS A 525 -5.17 -29.57 2.01
C LYS A 525 -4.66 -28.69 0.87
N TYR A 526 -4.87 -27.37 0.97
CA TYR A 526 -4.41 -26.45 -0.07
C TYR A 526 -2.89 -26.54 -0.28
N PHE A 527 -2.12 -26.59 0.81
CA PHE A 527 -0.67 -26.69 0.76
C PHE A 527 -0.20 -27.99 0.08
N PHE A 528 -0.68 -29.15 0.54
CA PHE A 528 -0.23 -30.44 0.02
C PHE A 528 -0.73 -30.71 -1.40
N ASP A 529 -1.89 -30.19 -1.80
CA ASP A 529 -2.39 -30.30 -3.17
C ASP A 529 -1.57 -29.47 -4.16
N ASN A 530 -0.85 -28.44 -3.73
CA ASN A 530 -0.15 -27.50 -4.62
C ASN A 530 1.37 -27.46 -4.45
N ILE A 531 1.98 -28.10 -3.44
CA ILE A 531 3.42 -27.99 -3.16
C ILE A 531 4.29 -28.50 -4.29
N ASP A 532 3.79 -29.40 -5.13
CA ASP A 532 4.48 -29.96 -6.29
C ASP A 532 4.62 -28.97 -7.46
N LEU A 533 3.98 -27.80 -7.38
CA LEU A 533 4.25 -26.66 -8.26
C LEU A 533 5.68 -26.12 -8.06
N LEU A 534 6.26 -26.30 -6.87
CA LEU A 534 7.63 -25.90 -6.55
C LEU A 534 8.62 -27.05 -6.76
N LYS A 535 9.90 -26.68 -6.96
CA LYS A 535 11.01 -27.63 -7.17
C LYS A 535 12.21 -27.24 -6.29
N GLY A 536 13.18 -28.15 -6.19
CA GLY A 536 14.49 -27.90 -5.58
C GLY A 536 14.44 -27.38 -4.14
N ASP A 537 15.36 -26.47 -3.82
CA ASP A 537 15.53 -25.89 -2.50
C ASP A 537 14.29 -25.08 -2.06
N LEU A 538 13.68 -24.35 -2.97
CA LEU A 538 12.50 -23.54 -2.66
C LEU A 538 11.33 -24.39 -2.16
N LYS A 539 11.11 -25.57 -2.76
CA LYS A 539 10.13 -26.55 -2.29
C LYS A 539 10.44 -27.02 -0.86
N ASN A 540 11.69 -27.41 -0.62
CA ASN A 540 12.14 -27.90 0.69
C ASN A 540 11.99 -26.83 1.78
N ASP A 541 12.38 -25.59 1.47
CA ASP A 541 12.26 -24.45 2.39
C ASP A 541 10.78 -24.10 2.68
N CYS A 542 9.90 -24.16 1.68
CA CYS A 542 8.46 -23.99 1.85
C CYS A 542 7.84 -25.10 2.72
N VAL A 543 8.22 -26.39 2.50
CA VAL A 543 7.76 -27.51 3.32
C VAL A 543 8.18 -27.29 4.78
N LYS A 544 9.45 -26.96 5.02
CA LYS A 544 9.96 -26.70 6.36
C LYS A 544 9.24 -25.53 7.03
N LEU A 545 9.09 -24.40 6.32
CA LEU A 545 8.39 -23.22 6.86
C LEU A 545 6.93 -23.54 7.18
N TYR A 546 6.25 -24.33 6.33
CA TYR A 546 4.85 -24.69 6.54
C TYR A 546 4.68 -25.68 7.71
N THR A 547 5.52 -26.71 7.80
CA THR A 547 5.39 -27.75 8.84
C THR A 547 5.79 -27.25 10.23
N GLU A 548 6.89 -26.49 10.34
CA GLU A 548 7.48 -26.02 11.59
C GLU A 548 7.04 -24.59 11.99
N GLY A 549 6.36 -23.87 11.09
CA GLY A 549 6.00 -22.47 11.28
C GLY A 549 4.76 -22.27 12.16
N ASN A 550 4.65 -21.06 12.71
CA ASN A 550 3.39 -20.57 13.28
C ASN A 550 2.36 -20.30 12.17
N LEU A 551 1.09 -20.03 12.53
CA LEU A 551 0.03 -19.87 11.52
C LEU A 551 0.35 -18.76 10.51
N LYS A 552 0.95 -17.66 10.94
CA LYS A 552 1.35 -16.58 10.03
C LYS A 552 2.43 -17.02 9.03
N GLU A 553 3.45 -17.74 9.50
CA GLU A 553 4.52 -18.28 8.64
C GLU A 553 3.97 -19.31 7.63
N LYS A 554 2.96 -20.10 8.00
CA LYS A 554 2.27 -21.03 7.09
C LYS A 554 1.58 -20.31 5.93
N THR A 555 1.06 -19.11 6.14
CA THR A 555 0.34 -18.36 5.08
C THR A 555 1.26 -17.75 4.01
N GLN A 556 2.57 -17.66 4.26
CA GLN A 556 3.53 -17.15 3.27
C GLN A 556 3.72 -18.14 2.10
N PRO A 557 4.05 -19.43 2.31
CA PRO A 557 4.08 -20.42 1.24
C PRO A 557 2.73 -20.57 0.51
N LEU A 558 1.61 -20.48 1.24
CA LEU A 558 0.29 -20.55 0.61
C LEU A 558 0.06 -19.41 -0.38
N THR A 559 0.53 -18.20 -0.06
CA THR A 559 0.49 -17.06 -0.98
C THR A 559 1.29 -17.33 -2.25
N LEU A 560 2.50 -17.86 -2.09
CA LEU A 560 3.37 -18.20 -3.22
C LEU A 560 2.73 -19.25 -4.13
N LEU A 561 2.24 -20.34 -3.54
CA LEU A 561 1.59 -21.42 -4.27
C LEU A 561 0.34 -20.94 -5.02
N SER A 562 -0.48 -20.10 -4.37
CA SER A 562 -1.65 -19.49 -5.00
C SER A 562 -1.26 -18.62 -6.20
N PHE A 563 -0.27 -17.74 -6.03
CA PHE A 563 0.18 -16.89 -7.13
C PHE A 563 0.69 -17.68 -8.34
N ILE A 564 1.47 -18.75 -8.10
CA ILE A 564 1.96 -19.64 -9.16
C ILE A 564 0.80 -20.35 -9.86
N LYS A 565 -0.14 -20.90 -9.07
CA LYS A 565 -1.30 -21.64 -9.57
C LYS A 565 -2.21 -20.77 -10.43
N ILE A 566 -2.67 -19.60 -9.92
CA ILE A 566 -3.64 -18.75 -10.62
C ILE A 566 -3.05 -18.09 -11.88
N ASN A 567 -1.74 -17.94 -11.96
CA ASN A 567 -1.05 -17.35 -13.10
C ASN A 567 -0.32 -18.39 -13.98
N GLU A 568 -0.40 -19.68 -13.65
CA GLU A 568 0.26 -20.78 -14.39
C GLU A 568 1.73 -20.47 -14.71
N LEU A 569 2.48 -20.08 -13.67
CA LEU A 569 3.88 -19.69 -13.84
C LEU A 569 4.80 -20.89 -14.07
N LYS A 570 5.82 -20.71 -14.88
CA LYS A 570 6.94 -21.64 -14.96
C LYS A 570 7.84 -21.50 -13.73
N VAL A 571 8.16 -22.63 -13.10
CA VAL A 571 9.07 -22.72 -11.95
C VAL A 571 10.29 -23.51 -12.38
N ASN A 572 11.41 -22.82 -12.57
CA ASN A 572 12.68 -23.38 -13.02
C ASN A 572 13.75 -23.46 -11.92
N THR A 573 13.36 -23.24 -10.66
CA THR A 573 14.27 -23.22 -9.48
C THR A 573 14.29 -24.53 -8.74
#